data_6d382c5ceb542170e2920b8d57cd32da
#
_entry.id   6d382c5ceb542170e2920b8d57cd32da
#
_cell.length_a   1.000
_cell.length_b   1.000
_cell.length_c   1.000
_cell.angle_alpha   90.00
_cell.angle_beta   90.00
_cell.angle_gamma   90.00
#
_symmetry.space_group_name_H-M   'P 1'
#
loop_
_entity.id
_entity.type
_entity.pdbx_description
1 polymer ?
#
loop_
_entity_poly.entity_id
_entity_poly.type
_entity_poly.pdbx_seq_one_letter_code
_entity_poly.pdbx_strand_id
1 'polypeptide(L)'
;MNTLLVAAFLCLAADPNVEFIAHRGESFDAPENTLAAFRLAWEREVTAIELDVFQTKDGQLIVTHDANTKKTTGVDKAIKESTLEELRTLDAGRWKGERWVGEKLPTLVEALATIPERGRCFIELKTGPEVVPELAKVIAASGKRPEQLAIISFNAESIAEAKRKLPQHSAYWIVAVKKDKDSGMLTPSVNDLIAKARAIHADGLDLSMPPTRDYVAPIKAAGLKLFVWTINDPDVAKKFVELGVDGITTDRAAWLKKELRLRF
;
A
#
# COMPACT_ATOMS: atom_id res chain seq x y z
N MET A 1 57.96 -10.11 1.16
CA MET A 1 56.97 -9.18 0.60
C MET A 1 55.58 -9.71 0.93
N ASN A 2 55.01 -9.21 2.02
CA ASN A 2 53.66 -9.60 2.47
C ASN A 2 52.64 -8.60 1.91
N THR A 3 51.85 -9.05 0.95
CA THR A 3 50.75 -8.27 0.42
C THR A 3 49.52 -8.43 1.34
N LEU A 4 49.22 -7.42 2.16
CA LEU A 4 47.96 -7.35 2.90
C LEU A 4 46.82 -7.09 1.90
N LEU A 5 45.93 -8.07 1.74
CA LEU A 5 44.61 -7.85 1.13
C LEU A 5 43.76 -7.07 2.13
N VAL A 6 43.55 -5.80 1.88
CA VAL A 6 42.55 -4.99 2.57
C VAL A 6 41.22 -5.32 1.92
N ALA A 7 40.41 -6.15 2.60
CA ALA A 7 39.03 -6.34 2.24
C ALA A 7 38.27 -5.04 2.54
N ALA A 8 37.96 -4.27 1.52
CA ALA A 8 37.08 -3.13 1.62
C ALA A 8 35.66 -3.67 1.92
N PHE A 9 35.23 -3.57 3.19
CA PHE A 9 33.83 -3.65 3.54
C PHE A 9 33.15 -2.44 2.91
N LEU A 10 32.50 -2.63 1.77
CA LEU A 10 31.51 -1.66 1.31
C LEU A 10 30.37 -1.65 2.34
N CYS A 11 30.42 -0.67 3.22
CA CYS A 11 29.26 -0.27 3.99
C CYS A 11 28.25 0.26 2.96
N LEU A 12 27.30 -0.57 2.53
CA LEU A 12 26.15 -0.11 1.77
C LEU A 12 25.43 0.89 2.67
N ALA A 13 25.65 2.18 2.39
CA ALA A 13 24.83 3.23 2.98
C ALA A 13 23.37 2.87 2.65
N ALA A 14 22.51 2.84 3.67
CA ALA A 14 21.08 2.63 3.47
C ALA A 14 20.60 3.62 2.40
N ASP A 15 19.89 3.12 1.39
CA ASP A 15 19.40 3.97 0.31
C ASP A 15 18.50 5.06 0.91
N PRO A 16 18.81 6.36 0.75
CA PRO A 16 18.03 7.44 1.32
C PRO A 16 16.61 7.54 0.71
N ASN A 17 16.26 6.67 -0.23
CA ASN A 17 15.05 6.75 -1.05
C ASN A 17 13.94 5.75 -0.68
N VAL A 18 13.95 5.10 0.49
CA VAL A 18 12.84 4.24 0.91
C VAL A 18 11.59 5.10 1.13
N GLU A 19 10.50 4.77 0.43
CA GLU A 19 9.23 5.45 0.54
C GLU A 19 8.45 4.98 1.77
N PHE A 20 8.01 5.91 2.63
CA PHE A 20 7.11 5.60 3.74
C PHE A 20 5.68 5.90 3.29
N ILE A 21 4.83 4.86 3.31
CA ILE A 21 3.46 4.89 2.80
C ILE A 21 2.51 4.85 3.98
N ALA A 22 1.64 5.85 4.10
CA ALA A 22 0.63 5.91 5.15
C ALA A 22 -0.52 4.94 4.84
N HIS A 23 -0.58 3.83 5.57
CA HIS A 23 -1.57 2.76 5.44
C HIS A 23 -2.96 3.27 5.78
N ARG A 24 -3.84 3.34 4.76
CA ARG A 24 -5.18 3.93 4.86
C ARG A 24 -5.16 5.39 5.33
N GLY A 25 -4.11 6.12 4.94
CA GLY A 25 -3.73 7.43 5.50
C GLY A 25 -2.97 7.31 6.82
N GLU A 26 -2.86 8.37 7.60
CA GLU A 26 -2.29 8.35 8.97
C GLU A 26 -3.27 7.68 9.93
N SER A 27 -3.54 6.39 9.70
CA SER A 27 -4.64 5.64 10.33
C SER A 27 -4.45 5.39 11.83
N PHE A 28 -3.23 5.52 12.35
CA PHE A 28 -3.01 5.47 13.80
C PHE A 28 -3.69 6.64 14.53
N ASP A 29 -3.66 7.84 13.96
CA ASP A 29 -4.13 9.08 14.59
C ASP A 29 -5.49 9.56 14.05
N ALA A 30 -5.87 9.15 12.83
CA ALA A 30 -7.14 9.52 12.18
C ALA A 30 -7.93 8.27 11.78
N PRO A 31 -9.24 8.36 11.49
CA PRO A 31 -10.02 7.20 11.04
C PRO A 31 -9.53 6.70 9.68
N GLU A 32 -9.22 5.41 9.61
CA GLU A 32 -8.71 4.75 8.40
C GLU A 32 -9.59 5.03 7.18
N ASN A 33 -8.97 5.18 6.01
CA ASN A 33 -9.68 5.31 4.73
C ASN A 33 -10.65 6.51 4.67
N THR A 34 -10.34 7.61 5.35
CA THR A 34 -11.11 8.87 5.30
C THR A 34 -10.29 10.02 4.72
N LEU A 35 -10.99 11.06 4.24
CA LEU A 35 -10.29 12.26 3.78
C LEU A 35 -9.48 12.93 4.89
N ALA A 36 -9.93 12.81 6.15
CA ALA A 36 -9.19 13.30 7.32
C ALA A 36 -7.84 12.59 7.47
N ALA A 37 -7.81 11.25 7.33
CA ALA A 37 -6.56 10.48 7.43
C ALA A 37 -5.58 10.82 6.30
N PHE A 38 -6.08 11.02 5.08
CA PHE A 38 -5.26 11.40 3.93
C PHE A 38 -4.70 12.81 4.07
N ARG A 39 -5.53 13.79 4.43
CA ARG A 39 -5.08 15.17 4.68
C ARG A 39 -4.04 15.23 5.80
N LEU A 40 -4.25 14.50 6.89
CA LEU A 40 -3.28 14.41 7.99
C LEU A 40 -1.93 13.87 7.52
N ALA A 41 -1.91 12.89 6.61
CA ALA A 41 -0.66 12.39 6.02
C ALA A 41 0.07 13.50 5.24
N TRP A 42 -0.66 14.24 4.43
CA TRP A 42 -0.08 15.36 3.66
C TRP A 42 0.39 16.51 4.54
N GLU A 43 -0.37 16.86 5.58
CA GLU A 43 0.01 17.88 6.57
C GLU A 43 1.29 17.51 7.32
N ARG A 44 1.53 16.21 7.50
CA ARG A 44 2.75 15.66 8.13
C ARG A 44 3.88 15.39 7.14
N GLU A 45 3.79 15.89 5.92
CA GLU A 45 4.80 15.74 4.88
C GLU A 45 5.12 14.28 4.51
N VAL A 46 4.13 13.38 4.66
CA VAL A 46 4.19 12.04 4.09
C VAL A 46 4.04 12.15 2.58
N THR A 47 4.86 11.42 1.84
CA THR A 47 4.89 11.53 0.36
C THR A 47 4.00 10.53 -0.35
N ALA A 48 3.52 9.50 0.37
CA ALA A 48 2.64 8.48 -0.20
C ALA A 48 1.59 8.02 0.80
N ILE A 49 0.37 7.80 0.32
CA ILE A 49 -0.70 7.12 1.05
C ILE A 49 -1.05 5.80 0.36
N GLU A 50 -1.62 4.92 1.12
CA GLU A 50 -2.33 3.74 0.62
C GLU A 50 -3.80 3.86 0.99
N LEU A 51 -4.68 3.29 0.17
CA LEU A 51 -6.12 3.22 0.40
C LEU A 51 -6.74 1.99 -0.27
N ASP A 52 -7.85 1.53 0.30
CA ASP A 52 -8.59 0.34 -0.14
C ASP A 52 -9.85 0.72 -0.92
N VAL A 53 -10.12 0.04 -2.04
CA VAL A 53 -11.27 0.34 -2.91
C VAL A 53 -12.18 -0.87 -3.09
N PHE A 54 -13.48 -0.63 -2.88
CA PHE A 54 -14.57 -1.49 -3.29
C PHE A 54 -15.48 -0.80 -4.31
N GLN A 55 -16.23 -1.59 -5.06
CA GLN A 55 -17.28 -1.09 -5.92
C GLN A 55 -18.65 -1.25 -5.26
N THR A 56 -19.46 -0.19 -5.28
CA THR A 56 -20.83 -0.15 -4.76
C THR A 56 -21.82 -0.81 -5.73
N LYS A 57 -23.06 -1.04 -5.28
CA LYS A 57 -24.15 -1.57 -6.10
C LYS A 57 -24.41 -0.75 -7.38
N ASP A 58 -24.28 0.56 -7.30
CA ASP A 58 -24.47 1.51 -8.41
C ASP A 58 -23.16 1.83 -9.17
N GLY A 59 -22.12 0.98 -8.97
CA GLY A 59 -20.88 1.01 -9.77
C GLY A 59 -19.86 2.06 -9.34
N GLN A 60 -20.09 2.81 -8.26
CA GLN A 60 -19.14 3.81 -7.78
C GLN A 60 -17.98 3.17 -7.02
N LEU A 61 -16.79 3.80 -7.06
CA LEU A 61 -15.65 3.35 -6.28
C LEU A 61 -15.61 4.07 -4.94
N ILE A 62 -15.79 3.32 -3.86
CA ILE A 62 -15.78 3.81 -2.47
C ILE A 62 -14.54 3.33 -1.75
N VAL A 63 -14.02 4.17 -0.86
CA VAL A 63 -12.79 3.87 -0.11
C VAL A 63 -13.14 3.31 1.26
N THR A 64 -12.83 2.04 1.48
CA THR A 64 -13.01 1.30 2.74
C THR A 64 -12.25 -0.02 2.67
N HIS A 65 -11.81 -0.55 3.82
CA HIS A 65 -11.05 -1.81 3.87
C HIS A 65 -11.92 -3.05 3.81
N ASP A 66 -13.03 -3.07 4.57
CA ASP A 66 -13.86 -4.26 4.71
C ASP A 66 -15.02 -4.25 3.69
N ALA A 67 -15.47 -5.44 3.29
CA ALA A 67 -16.62 -5.61 2.40
C ALA A 67 -17.95 -5.15 3.01
N ASN A 68 -17.95 -4.76 4.29
CA ASN A 68 -19.07 -4.13 4.98
C ASN A 68 -18.59 -2.98 5.89
N THR A 69 -19.53 -2.12 6.28
CA THR A 69 -19.24 -0.87 6.99
C THR A 69 -19.18 -1.00 8.51
N LYS A 70 -19.47 -2.17 9.09
CA LYS A 70 -19.72 -2.37 10.53
C LYS A 70 -18.56 -1.91 11.40
N LYS A 71 -17.32 -2.23 11.01
CA LYS A 71 -16.12 -1.91 11.79
C LYS A 71 -15.95 -0.41 11.99
N THR A 72 -16.14 0.38 10.95
CA THR A 72 -15.82 1.80 10.95
C THR A 72 -17.04 2.71 11.17
N THR A 73 -18.25 2.19 11.04
CA THR A 73 -19.48 3.00 11.19
C THR A 73 -20.43 2.52 12.29
N GLY A 74 -20.22 1.30 12.80
CA GLY A 74 -21.15 0.62 13.71
C GLY A 74 -22.39 0.06 13.04
N VAL A 75 -22.66 0.42 11.77
CA VAL A 75 -23.81 -0.04 10.99
C VAL A 75 -23.36 -1.12 10.00
N ASP A 76 -24.05 -2.25 9.93
CA ASP A 76 -23.70 -3.37 9.05
C ASP A 76 -24.40 -3.22 7.69
N LYS A 77 -23.66 -2.75 6.69
CA LYS A 77 -24.09 -2.68 5.29
C LYS A 77 -23.03 -3.30 4.39
N ALA A 78 -23.43 -4.25 3.56
CA ALA A 78 -22.56 -4.83 2.53
C ALA A 78 -22.33 -3.79 1.41
N ILE A 79 -21.07 -3.50 1.09
CA ILE A 79 -20.73 -2.49 0.08
C ILE A 79 -21.35 -2.80 -1.28
N LYS A 80 -21.21 -4.03 -1.75
CA LYS A 80 -21.72 -4.47 -3.07
C LYS A 80 -23.26 -4.45 -3.19
N GLU A 81 -23.97 -4.37 -2.08
CA GLU A 81 -25.45 -4.36 -2.02
C GLU A 81 -26.03 -2.97 -1.73
N SER A 82 -25.17 -2.00 -1.43
CA SER A 82 -25.53 -0.63 -1.08
C SER A 82 -25.15 0.35 -2.18
N THR A 83 -25.96 1.38 -2.38
CA THR A 83 -25.62 2.51 -3.26
C THR A 83 -24.67 3.48 -2.56
N LEU A 84 -23.98 4.30 -3.34
CA LEU A 84 -23.13 5.37 -2.79
C LEU A 84 -23.94 6.29 -1.87
N GLU A 85 -25.16 6.68 -2.27
CA GLU A 85 -26.03 7.54 -1.46
C GLU A 85 -26.30 6.96 -0.08
N GLU A 86 -26.65 5.66 0.00
CA GLU A 86 -26.87 4.95 1.28
C GLU A 86 -25.62 4.92 2.15
N LEU A 87 -24.44 4.66 1.57
CA LEU A 87 -23.18 4.56 2.31
C LEU A 87 -22.72 5.94 2.82
N ARG A 88 -23.01 7.00 2.08
CA ARG A 88 -22.68 8.38 2.46
C ARG A 88 -23.48 8.93 3.64
N THR A 89 -24.56 8.28 4.04
CA THR A 89 -25.30 8.64 5.28
C THR A 89 -24.51 8.27 6.54
N LEU A 90 -23.61 7.29 6.46
CA LEU A 90 -22.90 6.73 7.61
C LEU A 90 -21.79 7.67 8.13
N ASP A 91 -21.48 7.53 9.42
CA ASP A 91 -20.37 8.24 10.08
C ASP A 91 -19.20 7.27 10.23
N ALA A 92 -18.14 7.50 9.43
CA ALA A 92 -16.94 6.67 9.40
C ALA A 92 -15.82 7.16 10.35
N GLY A 93 -16.07 8.22 11.12
CA GLY A 93 -15.06 8.82 11.98
C GLY A 93 -15.30 8.64 13.48
N ARG A 94 -16.55 8.57 13.92
CA ARG A 94 -16.94 8.51 15.34
C ARG A 94 -16.22 7.44 16.14
N TRP A 95 -16.00 6.27 15.57
CA TRP A 95 -15.31 5.15 16.23
C TRP A 95 -13.87 5.48 16.64
N LYS A 96 -13.23 6.42 15.95
CA LYS A 96 -11.84 6.85 16.19
C LYS A 96 -11.75 7.95 17.27
N GLY A 97 -12.85 8.68 17.51
CA GLY A 97 -12.94 9.72 18.53
C GLY A 97 -13.80 10.91 18.13
N GLU A 98 -14.23 11.68 19.14
CA GLU A 98 -15.19 12.78 18.98
C GLU A 98 -14.78 13.83 17.95
N ARG A 99 -13.50 14.12 17.83
CA ARG A 99 -12.98 15.09 16.83
C ARG A 99 -13.21 14.69 15.39
N TRP A 100 -13.53 13.41 15.14
CA TRP A 100 -13.72 12.85 13.81
C TRP A 100 -15.18 12.56 13.47
N VAL A 101 -16.09 12.92 14.36
CA VAL A 101 -17.53 12.75 14.14
C VAL A 101 -17.97 13.49 12.88
N GLY A 102 -18.71 12.78 12.01
CA GLY A 102 -19.18 13.33 10.74
C GLY A 102 -18.30 13.00 9.52
N GLU A 103 -17.10 12.43 9.70
CA GLU A 103 -16.34 11.92 8.58
C GLU A 103 -17.14 10.87 7.79
N LYS A 104 -17.00 10.90 6.48
CA LYS A 104 -17.73 10.01 5.55
C LYS A 104 -16.81 8.98 4.92
N LEU A 105 -17.39 7.88 4.47
CA LEU A 105 -16.71 7.00 3.53
C LEU A 105 -16.51 7.77 2.21
N PRO A 106 -15.27 8.07 1.79
CA PRO A 106 -15.06 8.87 0.58
C PRO A 106 -15.16 8.02 -0.68
N THR A 107 -15.47 8.66 -1.79
CA THR A 107 -15.25 8.08 -3.11
C THR A 107 -13.77 8.10 -3.47
N LEU A 108 -13.34 7.24 -4.39
CA LEU A 108 -11.97 7.30 -4.92
C LEU A 108 -11.70 8.66 -5.59
N VAL A 109 -12.67 9.27 -6.25
CA VAL A 109 -12.54 10.62 -6.85
C VAL A 109 -12.17 11.66 -5.78
N GLU A 110 -12.88 11.66 -4.65
CA GLU A 110 -12.60 12.59 -3.53
C GLU A 110 -11.22 12.31 -2.90
N ALA A 111 -10.86 11.04 -2.73
CA ALA A 111 -9.55 10.67 -2.21
C ALA A 111 -8.40 11.13 -3.12
N LEU A 112 -8.49 10.88 -4.43
CA LEU A 112 -7.49 11.30 -5.42
C LEU A 112 -7.37 12.83 -5.48
N ALA A 113 -8.46 13.56 -5.26
CA ALA A 113 -8.43 15.04 -5.23
C ALA A 113 -7.58 15.58 -4.07
N THR A 114 -7.35 14.81 -3.00
CA THR A 114 -6.49 15.25 -1.87
C THR A 114 -5.00 15.19 -2.19
N ILE A 115 -4.59 14.41 -3.21
CA ILE A 115 -3.18 14.14 -3.49
C ILE A 115 -2.50 15.42 -3.99
N PRO A 116 -1.45 15.93 -3.28
CA PRO A 116 -0.69 17.08 -3.72
C PRO A 116 0.17 16.78 -4.97
N GLU A 117 0.77 17.79 -5.57
CA GLU A 117 1.55 17.65 -6.81
C GLU A 117 2.65 16.58 -6.73
N ARG A 118 3.33 16.47 -5.59
CA ARG A 118 4.41 15.49 -5.35
C ARG A 118 3.96 14.26 -4.58
N GLY A 119 2.67 14.16 -4.25
CA GLY A 119 2.11 13.04 -3.51
C GLY A 119 1.87 11.83 -4.41
N ARG A 120 1.94 10.64 -3.82
CA ARG A 120 1.61 9.35 -4.44
C ARG A 120 0.49 8.65 -3.71
N CYS A 121 -0.23 7.79 -4.41
CA CYS A 121 -1.28 6.96 -3.83
C CYS A 121 -1.16 5.52 -4.34
N PHE A 122 -1.15 4.58 -3.41
CA PHE A 122 -1.27 3.16 -3.68
C PHE A 122 -2.75 2.79 -3.51
N ILE A 123 -3.38 2.31 -4.59
CA ILE A 123 -4.81 2.00 -4.64
C ILE A 123 -4.97 0.49 -4.58
N GLU A 124 -5.41 -0.05 -3.42
CA GLU A 124 -5.68 -1.47 -3.28
C GLU A 124 -7.06 -1.83 -3.84
N LEU A 125 -7.08 -2.71 -4.82
CA LEU A 125 -8.31 -3.32 -5.33
C LEU A 125 -8.67 -4.52 -4.47
N LYS A 126 -9.77 -4.40 -3.71
CA LYS A 126 -10.27 -5.44 -2.80
C LYS A 126 -11.12 -6.50 -3.50
N THR A 127 -11.47 -6.27 -4.77
CA THR A 127 -12.30 -7.15 -5.60
C THR A 127 -11.51 -7.72 -6.77
N GLY A 128 -12.18 -8.44 -7.68
CA GLY A 128 -11.57 -9.01 -8.86
C GLY A 128 -11.31 -8.00 -9.99
N PRO A 129 -10.89 -8.50 -11.17
CA PRO A 129 -10.53 -7.65 -12.32
C PRO A 129 -11.69 -6.84 -12.89
N GLU A 130 -12.93 -7.17 -12.53
CA GLU A 130 -14.15 -6.48 -12.97
C GLU A 130 -14.23 -5.01 -12.58
N VAL A 131 -13.47 -4.60 -11.53
CA VAL A 131 -13.43 -3.21 -11.06
C VAL A 131 -12.49 -2.33 -11.90
N VAL A 132 -11.54 -2.93 -12.61
CA VAL A 132 -10.48 -2.19 -13.33
C VAL A 132 -11.01 -1.25 -14.42
N PRO A 133 -12.07 -1.58 -15.19
CA PRO A 133 -12.62 -0.63 -16.15
C PRO A 133 -13.13 0.68 -15.51
N GLU A 134 -13.77 0.60 -14.35
CA GLU A 134 -14.24 1.80 -13.63
C GLU A 134 -13.06 2.56 -13.00
N LEU A 135 -12.10 1.84 -12.42
CA LEU A 135 -10.84 2.45 -11.95
C LEU A 135 -10.16 3.26 -13.06
N ALA A 136 -10.07 2.71 -14.27
CA ALA A 136 -9.45 3.39 -15.41
C ALA A 136 -10.15 4.71 -15.76
N LYS A 137 -11.49 4.76 -15.70
CA LYS A 137 -12.26 5.99 -15.92
C LYS A 137 -11.98 7.03 -14.84
N VAL A 138 -11.99 6.62 -13.56
CA VAL A 138 -11.72 7.52 -12.44
C VAL A 138 -10.29 8.07 -12.51
N ILE A 139 -9.30 7.23 -12.80
CA ILE A 139 -7.92 7.66 -12.98
C ILE A 139 -7.79 8.67 -14.13
N ALA A 140 -8.36 8.38 -15.30
CA ALA A 140 -8.32 9.27 -16.45
C ALA A 140 -8.95 10.65 -16.16
N ALA A 141 -10.03 10.67 -15.38
CA ALA A 141 -10.73 11.90 -14.99
C ALA A 141 -10.01 12.68 -13.86
N SER A 142 -9.13 12.03 -13.10
CA SER A 142 -8.48 12.62 -11.92
C SER A 142 -7.44 13.70 -12.23
N GLY A 143 -6.91 13.73 -13.46
CA GLY A 143 -5.80 14.60 -13.85
C GLY A 143 -4.46 14.23 -13.17
N LYS A 144 -4.37 13.13 -12.44
CA LYS A 144 -3.12 12.69 -11.81
C LYS A 144 -2.19 12.05 -12.83
N ARG A 145 -0.90 12.31 -12.68
CA ARG A 145 0.12 11.70 -13.53
C ARG A 145 0.29 10.21 -13.18
N PRO A 146 0.72 9.36 -14.13
CA PRO A 146 0.91 7.93 -13.88
C PRO A 146 1.82 7.62 -12.68
N GLU A 147 2.87 8.43 -12.46
CA GLU A 147 3.84 8.23 -11.37
C GLU A 147 3.23 8.47 -9.98
N GLN A 148 2.13 9.22 -9.92
CA GLN A 148 1.42 9.50 -8.67
C GLN A 148 0.53 8.35 -8.21
N LEU A 149 0.18 7.41 -9.10
CA LEU A 149 -0.78 6.35 -8.82
C LEU A 149 -0.15 4.98 -9.04
N ALA A 150 -0.19 4.15 -8.02
CA ALA A 150 0.17 2.74 -8.11
C ALA A 150 -1.07 1.89 -7.79
N ILE A 151 -1.25 0.78 -8.48
CA ILE A 151 -2.36 -0.15 -8.27
C ILE A 151 -1.79 -1.35 -7.53
N ILE A 152 -2.45 -1.75 -6.45
CA ILE A 152 -2.05 -2.93 -5.69
C ILE A 152 -3.25 -3.85 -5.48
N SER A 153 -3.03 -5.15 -5.38
CA SER A 153 -4.08 -6.14 -5.10
C SER A 153 -3.51 -7.48 -4.67
N PHE A 154 -4.22 -8.18 -3.80
CA PHE A 154 -3.99 -9.62 -3.54
C PHE A 154 -4.40 -10.48 -4.74
N ASN A 155 -5.37 -10.03 -5.54
CA ASN A 155 -5.83 -10.74 -6.71
C ASN A 155 -4.87 -10.52 -7.87
N ALA A 156 -4.13 -11.57 -8.25
CA ALA A 156 -3.15 -11.52 -9.33
C ALA A 156 -3.80 -11.18 -10.70
N GLU A 157 -5.04 -11.57 -10.93
CA GLU A 157 -5.77 -11.28 -12.16
C GLU A 157 -6.16 -9.80 -12.24
N SER A 158 -6.46 -9.17 -11.10
CA SER A 158 -6.67 -7.71 -11.03
C SER A 158 -5.41 -6.94 -11.41
N ILE A 159 -4.22 -7.41 -10.99
CA ILE A 159 -2.93 -6.82 -11.39
C ILE A 159 -2.70 -7.00 -12.90
N ALA A 160 -2.92 -8.20 -13.43
CA ALA A 160 -2.76 -8.45 -14.87
C ALA A 160 -3.70 -7.56 -15.71
N GLU A 161 -4.97 -7.42 -15.29
CA GLU A 161 -5.94 -6.57 -15.96
C GLU A 161 -5.59 -5.07 -15.83
N ALA A 162 -5.09 -4.64 -14.67
CA ALA A 162 -4.60 -3.28 -14.47
C ALA A 162 -3.43 -2.97 -15.42
N LYS A 163 -2.45 -3.86 -15.55
CA LYS A 163 -1.34 -3.68 -16.50
C LYS A 163 -1.81 -3.65 -17.95
N ARG A 164 -2.85 -4.41 -18.29
CA ARG A 164 -3.43 -4.42 -19.64
C ARG A 164 -4.19 -3.12 -19.98
N LYS A 165 -4.92 -2.56 -19.01
CA LYS A 165 -5.78 -1.38 -19.20
C LYS A 165 -5.06 -0.06 -18.94
N LEU A 166 -4.10 -0.07 -18.02
CA LEU A 166 -3.37 1.09 -17.50
C LEU A 166 -1.85 0.83 -17.55
N PRO A 167 -1.28 0.49 -18.73
CA PRO A 167 0.12 0.04 -18.84
C PRO A 167 1.15 1.06 -18.36
N GLN A 168 0.80 2.35 -18.32
CA GLN A 168 1.66 3.43 -17.84
C GLN A 168 1.72 3.52 -16.30
N HIS A 169 0.77 2.91 -15.57
CA HIS A 169 0.74 2.91 -14.12
C HIS A 169 1.51 1.71 -13.56
N SER A 170 2.21 1.93 -12.46
CA SER A 170 2.81 0.83 -11.70
C SER A 170 1.73 -0.05 -11.08
N ALA A 171 1.93 -1.38 -11.11
CA ALA A 171 1.06 -2.33 -10.44
C ALA A 171 1.88 -3.36 -9.66
N TYR A 172 1.54 -3.56 -8.38
CA TYR A 172 2.27 -4.45 -7.47
C TYR A 172 1.35 -5.53 -6.91
N TRP A 173 1.83 -6.77 -6.93
CA TRP A 173 1.05 -7.89 -6.41
C TRP A 173 1.28 -8.04 -4.90
N ILE A 174 0.20 -7.98 -4.13
CA ILE A 174 0.24 -8.13 -2.67
C ILE A 174 0.24 -9.61 -2.31
N VAL A 175 1.17 -10.04 -1.45
CA VAL A 175 1.22 -11.41 -0.94
C VAL A 175 1.63 -11.45 0.52
N ALA A 176 0.90 -12.25 1.31
CA ALA A 176 1.30 -12.60 2.66
C ALA A 176 2.20 -13.83 2.62
N VAL A 177 3.47 -13.67 2.95
CA VAL A 177 4.43 -14.77 3.10
C VAL A 177 4.35 -15.30 4.52
N LYS A 178 4.01 -16.56 4.68
CA LYS A 178 3.86 -17.21 5.97
C LYS A 178 5.04 -18.14 6.24
N LYS A 179 5.47 -18.16 7.50
CA LYS A 179 6.44 -19.16 7.96
C LYS A 179 5.68 -20.42 8.36
N ASP A 180 6.00 -21.52 7.69
CA ASP A 180 5.50 -22.84 8.07
C ASP A 180 6.01 -23.20 9.46
N LYS A 181 5.13 -23.70 10.32
CA LYS A 181 5.43 -23.95 11.74
C LYS A 181 6.36 -25.15 11.94
N ASP A 182 6.27 -26.14 11.08
CA ASP A 182 6.97 -27.41 11.23
C ASP A 182 8.34 -27.36 10.54
N SER A 183 8.38 -26.91 9.29
CA SER A 183 9.62 -26.83 8.50
C SER A 183 10.39 -25.51 8.71
N GLY A 184 9.74 -24.46 9.21
CA GLY A 184 10.31 -23.13 9.29
C GLY A 184 10.48 -22.41 7.95
N MET A 185 10.06 -23.04 6.85
CA MET A 185 10.16 -22.48 5.51
C MET A 185 9.13 -21.37 5.29
N LEU A 186 9.53 -20.38 4.49
CA LEU A 186 8.63 -19.31 4.05
C LEU A 186 7.85 -19.75 2.80
N THR A 187 6.53 -19.50 2.80
CA THR A 187 5.62 -19.86 1.70
C THR A 187 4.73 -18.66 1.33
N PRO A 188 4.55 -18.35 0.02
CA PRO A 188 5.17 -18.95 -1.16
C PRO A 188 6.69 -18.77 -1.21
N SER A 189 7.41 -19.61 -1.98
CA SER A 189 8.84 -19.44 -2.16
C SER A 189 9.14 -18.15 -2.96
N VAL A 190 10.34 -17.59 -2.79
CA VAL A 190 10.74 -16.37 -3.53
C VAL A 190 10.74 -16.60 -5.04
N ASN A 191 11.10 -17.81 -5.50
CA ASN A 191 11.07 -18.15 -6.91
C ASN A 191 9.65 -18.18 -7.48
N ASP A 192 8.69 -18.74 -6.74
CA ASP A 192 7.28 -18.74 -7.14
C ASP A 192 6.71 -17.33 -7.21
N LEU A 193 7.06 -16.48 -6.24
CA LEU A 193 6.67 -15.07 -6.24
C LEU A 193 7.20 -14.33 -7.47
N ILE A 194 8.48 -14.48 -7.80
CA ILE A 194 9.10 -13.85 -8.98
C ILE A 194 8.48 -14.38 -10.27
N ALA A 195 8.30 -15.69 -10.37
CA ALA A 195 7.69 -16.32 -11.56
C ALA A 195 6.25 -15.81 -11.78
N LYS A 196 5.43 -15.77 -10.73
CA LYS A 196 4.05 -15.29 -10.82
C LYS A 196 3.98 -13.79 -11.14
N ALA A 197 4.81 -12.96 -10.48
CA ALA A 197 4.86 -11.52 -10.76
C ALA A 197 5.18 -11.24 -12.24
N ARG A 198 6.15 -11.96 -12.82
CA ARG A 198 6.47 -11.86 -14.25
C ARG A 198 5.31 -12.31 -15.14
N ALA A 199 4.66 -13.42 -14.80
CA ALA A 199 3.56 -13.98 -15.59
C ALA A 199 2.35 -13.02 -15.67
N ILE A 200 2.13 -12.19 -14.64
CA ILE A 200 1.05 -11.19 -14.59
C ILE A 200 1.52 -9.78 -14.96
N HIS A 201 2.76 -9.63 -15.43
CA HIS A 201 3.40 -8.36 -15.78
C HIS A 201 3.43 -7.32 -14.65
N ALA A 202 3.45 -7.77 -13.38
CA ALA A 202 3.58 -6.87 -12.23
C ALA A 202 4.94 -6.15 -12.25
N ASP A 203 4.96 -4.88 -11.87
CA ASP A 203 6.19 -4.08 -11.75
C ASP A 203 6.95 -4.41 -10.46
N GLY A 204 6.31 -5.16 -9.54
CA GLY A 204 6.91 -5.58 -8.28
C GLY A 204 5.95 -6.31 -7.37
N LEU A 205 6.38 -6.45 -6.13
CA LEU A 205 5.69 -7.17 -5.05
C LEU A 205 5.47 -6.24 -3.87
N ASP A 206 4.36 -6.47 -3.15
CA ASP A 206 4.06 -5.83 -1.87
C ASP A 206 3.81 -6.93 -0.82
N LEU A 207 4.79 -7.15 0.06
CA LEU A 207 4.85 -8.37 0.85
C LEU A 207 4.66 -8.12 2.36
N SER A 208 3.82 -8.94 3.00
CA SER A 208 3.92 -9.17 4.43
C SER A 208 4.86 -10.35 4.67
N MET A 209 6.05 -10.08 5.20
CA MET A 209 7.08 -11.10 5.41
C MET A 209 8.04 -10.70 6.54
N PRO A 210 8.81 -11.63 7.11
CA PRO A 210 9.94 -11.26 7.98
C PRO A 210 11.07 -10.59 7.18
N PRO A 211 11.86 -9.68 7.79
CA PRO A 211 13.00 -9.04 7.13
C PRO A 211 14.12 -10.06 6.89
N THR A 212 14.24 -10.54 5.65
CA THR A 212 15.25 -11.53 5.27
C THR A 212 15.87 -11.25 3.91
N ARG A 213 17.20 -11.34 3.83
CA ARG A 213 17.95 -11.17 2.59
C ARG A 213 17.58 -12.22 1.54
N ASP A 214 17.18 -13.43 1.96
CA ASP A 214 16.83 -14.52 1.05
C ASP A 214 15.60 -14.24 0.18
N TYR A 215 14.77 -13.26 0.57
CA TYR A 215 13.66 -12.78 -0.26
C TYR A 215 14.00 -11.46 -0.94
N VAL A 216 14.54 -10.49 -0.18
CA VAL A 216 14.79 -9.15 -0.72
C VAL A 216 15.79 -9.20 -1.88
N ALA A 217 16.94 -9.86 -1.70
CA ALA A 217 18.00 -9.85 -2.71
C ALA A 217 17.59 -10.50 -4.05
N PRO A 218 16.94 -11.68 -4.10
CA PRO A 218 16.47 -12.26 -5.37
C PRO A 218 15.38 -11.41 -6.06
N ILE A 219 14.44 -10.84 -5.31
CA ILE A 219 13.39 -9.99 -5.88
C ILE A 219 14.01 -8.74 -6.53
N LYS A 220 14.93 -8.07 -5.84
CA LYS A 220 15.64 -6.91 -6.37
C LYS A 220 16.52 -7.29 -7.57
N ALA A 221 17.21 -8.42 -7.54
CA ALA A 221 18.00 -8.95 -8.67
C ALA A 221 17.13 -9.30 -9.88
N ALA A 222 15.87 -9.66 -9.68
CA ALA A 222 14.90 -9.89 -10.75
C ALA A 222 14.40 -8.60 -11.41
N GLY A 223 14.81 -7.41 -10.93
CA GLY A 223 14.38 -6.09 -11.39
C GLY A 223 13.00 -5.66 -10.88
N LEU A 224 12.44 -6.39 -9.93
CA LEU A 224 11.13 -6.09 -9.35
C LEU A 224 11.27 -5.08 -8.21
N LYS A 225 10.30 -4.16 -8.13
CA LYS A 225 10.12 -3.32 -6.94
C LYS A 225 9.63 -4.16 -5.77
N LEU A 226 10.00 -3.77 -4.55
CA LEU A 226 9.59 -4.47 -3.34
C LEU A 226 9.13 -3.49 -2.27
N PHE A 227 7.86 -3.60 -1.94
CA PHE A 227 7.23 -2.93 -0.81
C PHE A 227 6.92 -3.93 0.30
N VAL A 228 6.78 -3.45 1.54
CA VAL A 228 6.44 -4.32 2.68
C VAL A 228 5.38 -3.66 3.57
N TRP A 229 4.47 -4.49 4.15
CA TRP A 229 3.33 -4.06 4.97
C TRP A 229 3.04 -5.05 6.10
N THR A 230 2.32 -4.71 7.18
CA THR A 230 2.22 -3.37 7.75
C THR A 230 3.29 -3.28 8.83
N ILE A 231 4.24 -2.39 8.69
CA ILE A 231 5.42 -2.32 9.56
C ILE A 231 5.30 -1.11 10.48
N ASN A 232 5.01 -1.36 11.76
CA ASN A 232 4.85 -0.31 12.77
C ASN A 232 6.01 -0.25 13.78
N ASP A 233 6.89 -1.27 13.78
CA ASP A 233 8.05 -1.37 14.64
C ASP A 233 9.29 -0.75 13.97
N PRO A 234 9.94 0.25 14.58
CA PRO A 234 11.10 0.92 14.00
C PRO A 234 12.33 0.00 13.83
N ASP A 235 12.52 -0.99 14.69
CA ASP A 235 13.66 -1.90 14.57
C ASP A 235 13.46 -2.89 13.42
N VAL A 236 12.22 -3.30 13.16
CA VAL A 236 11.84 -4.09 11.98
C VAL A 236 11.96 -3.24 10.71
N ALA A 237 11.46 -2.01 10.74
CA ALA A 237 11.55 -1.09 9.61
C ALA A 237 13.00 -0.80 9.23
N LYS A 238 13.88 -0.58 10.23
CA LYS A 238 15.32 -0.39 10.01
C LYS A 238 15.95 -1.57 9.25
N LYS A 239 15.63 -2.80 9.62
CA LYS A 239 16.11 -4.00 8.93
C LYS A 239 15.68 -4.04 7.47
N PHE A 240 14.44 -3.65 7.15
CA PHE A 240 13.97 -3.57 5.78
C PHE A 240 14.67 -2.48 4.97
N VAL A 241 14.90 -1.30 5.57
CA VAL A 241 15.70 -0.24 4.96
C VAL A 241 17.11 -0.72 4.63
N GLU A 242 17.77 -1.37 5.58
CA GLU A 242 19.12 -1.94 5.39
C GLU A 242 19.16 -3.05 4.32
N LEU A 243 18.07 -3.78 4.14
CA LEU A 243 17.92 -4.79 3.09
C LEU A 243 17.64 -4.20 1.71
N GLY A 244 17.26 -2.91 1.61
CA GLY A 244 17.06 -2.20 0.35
C GLY A 244 15.67 -2.39 -0.28
N VAL A 245 14.61 -2.48 0.54
CA VAL A 245 13.23 -2.41 0.02
C VAL A 245 12.93 -1.02 -0.58
N ASP A 246 11.99 -0.93 -1.50
CA ASP A 246 11.63 0.34 -2.14
C ASP A 246 10.65 1.17 -1.30
N GLY A 247 9.85 0.51 -0.45
CA GLY A 247 8.95 1.24 0.46
C GLY A 247 8.39 0.38 1.59
N ILE A 248 7.86 1.08 2.58
CA ILE A 248 7.31 0.51 3.81
C ILE A 248 5.93 1.13 4.06
N THR A 249 4.89 0.30 4.05
CA THR A 249 3.54 0.68 4.44
C THR A 249 3.35 0.53 5.94
N THR A 250 2.88 1.59 6.60
CA THR A 250 2.77 1.68 8.06
C THR A 250 1.58 2.56 8.48
N ASP A 251 0.99 2.27 9.64
CA ASP A 251 -0.12 3.05 10.20
C ASP A 251 0.33 4.44 10.71
N ARG A 252 1.65 4.70 10.82
CA ARG A 252 2.26 5.90 11.43
C ARG A 252 3.44 6.41 10.60
N ALA A 253 3.21 6.72 9.33
CA ALA A 253 4.28 6.97 8.36
C ALA A 253 5.18 8.16 8.74
N ALA A 254 4.61 9.28 9.16
CA ALA A 254 5.37 10.45 9.58
C ALA A 254 6.22 10.15 10.82
N TRP A 255 5.64 9.48 11.81
CA TRP A 255 6.36 9.11 13.04
C TRP A 255 7.48 8.10 12.75
N LEU A 256 7.19 7.03 12.01
CA LEU A 256 8.17 5.99 11.70
C LEU A 256 9.38 6.56 10.93
N LYS A 257 9.12 7.42 9.95
CA LYS A 257 10.17 8.13 9.21
C LYS A 257 11.06 8.98 10.11
N LYS A 258 10.47 9.68 11.10
CA LYS A 258 11.21 10.48 12.08
C LYS A 258 12.06 9.61 12.99
N GLU A 259 11.51 8.52 13.53
CA GLU A 259 12.24 7.57 14.39
C GLU A 259 13.46 6.98 13.68
N LEU A 260 13.33 6.62 12.41
CA LEU A 260 14.44 6.06 11.64
C LEU A 260 15.53 7.09 11.35
N ARG A 261 15.18 8.35 11.08
CA ARG A 261 16.18 9.43 10.91
C ARG A 261 17.05 9.68 12.15
N LEU A 262 16.55 9.35 13.33
CA LEU A 262 17.28 9.47 14.60
C LEU A 262 18.18 8.26 14.88
N ARG A 263 18.07 7.18 14.10
CA ARG A 263 18.75 5.89 14.30
C ARG A 263 19.85 5.62 13.26
N PHE A 264 19.98 6.47 12.26
CA PHE A 264 21.04 6.53 11.26
C PHE A 264 21.84 7.83 11.43
#